data_7db313ecd59e99e92f421b556e503790
#
_entry.id   7db313ecd59e99e92f421b556e503790
#
_cell.length_a   1.000
_cell.length_b   1.000
_cell.length_c   1.000
_cell.angle_alpha   90.00
_cell.angle_beta   90.00
_cell.angle_gamma   90.00
#
_symmetry.space_group_name_H-M   'P 1'
#
loop_
_entity.id
_entity.type
_entity.pdbx_description
1 polymer ?
#
loop_
_entity_poly.entity_id
_entity_poly.type
_entity_poly.pdbx_seq_one_letter_code
_entity_poly.pdbx_strand_id
1 'polypeptide(L)'
;SKLYANLYKELMVSFPVMSDICIQNFNSFSALFDNIRYVSEENYDEFCIVNKENSKRRAISSFFVHLMKEGVIEASKIGNIIVNLCDKFIEYISKEGMKNQVDEICENLFILIKNGIETIETDGSLDDVHDQITSFVENVITFKTKDYKSFTSKTLFKFMDLEEFC
;
A
#
# COMPACT_ATOMS: atom_id res chain seq x y z
N SER A 1 3.57 6.07 -12.71
CA SER A 1 4.69 5.77 -12.04
C SER A 1 5.63 4.78 -12.65
N LYS A 2 5.23 3.82 -13.50
CA LYS A 2 6.15 2.90 -14.20
C LYS A 2 7.24 3.66 -14.97
N LEU A 3 6.86 4.70 -15.74
CA LEU A 3 7.81 5.54 -16.47
C LEU A 3 8.86 6.20 -15.55
N TYR A 4 8.43 6.70 -14.39
CA TYR A 4 9.35 7.31 -13.42
C TYR A 4 10.26 6.29 -12.74
N ALA A 5 9.80 5.06 -12.51
CA ALA A 5 10.63 3.99 -11.96
C ALA A 5 11.74 3.59 -12.94
N ASN A 6 11.41 3.44 -14.22
CA ASN A 6 12.39 3.17 -15.26
C ASN A 6 13.42 4.30 -15.38
N LEU A 7 12.97 5.55 -15.45
CA LEU A 7 13.86 6.72 -15.47
C LEU A 7 14.77 6.74 -14.22
N TYR A 8 14.23 6.46 -13.05
CA TYR A 8 14.99 6.45 -11.81
C TYR A 8 16.09 5.37 -11.83
N LYS A 9 15.76 4.17 -12.32
CA LYS A 9 16.73 3.08 -12.51
C LYS A 9 17.88 3.51 -13.41
N GLU A 10 17.62 4.12 -14.56
CA GLU A 10 18.65 4.64 -15.46
C GLU A 10 19.51 5.74 -14.80
N LEU A 11 18.88 6.63 -14.02
CA LEU A 11 19.60 7.67 -13.27
C LEU A 11 20.53 7.07 -12.20
N MET A 12 20.13 5.97 -11.54
CA MET A 12 20.99 5.30 -10.55
C MET A 12 22.28 4.76 -11.16
N VAL A 13 22.24 4.31 -12.42
CA VAL A 13 23.45 3.87 -13.15
C VAL A 13 24.43 5.03 -13.35
N SER A 14 23.90 6.21 -13.66
CA SER A 14 24.72 7.41 -13.95
C SER A 14 25.11 8.19 -12.68
N PHE A 15 24.29 8.10 -11.65
CA PHE A 15 24.44 8.89 -10.41
C PHE A 15 24.25 7.97 -9.17
N PRO A 16 25.34 7.39 -8.62
CA PRO A 16 25.26 6.46 -7.49
C PRO A 16 24.54 7.03 -6.24
N VAL A 17 24.61 8.36 -6.02
CA VAL A 17 23.89 9.04 -4.92
C VAL A 17 22.37 8.81 -4.96
N MET A 18 21.81 8.53 -6.14
CA MET A 18 20.39 8.22 -6.27
C MET A 18 19.99 6.94 -5.55
N SER A 19 20.90 5.96 -5.41
CA SER A 19 20.68 4.75 -4.62
C SER A 19 20.47 5.08 -3.15
N ASP A 20 21.34 5.91 -2.57
CA ASP A 20 21.24 6.30 -1.16
C ASP A 20 19.96 7.10 -0.89
N ILE A 21 19.59 7.99 -1.80
CA ILE A 21 18.33 8.75 -1.74
C ILE A 21 17.12 7.80 -1.78
N CYS A 22 17.15 6.79 -2.65
CA CYS A 22 16.09 5.79 -2.73
C CYS A 22 15.93 5.04 -1.40
N ILE A 23 17.01 4.53 -0.85
CA ILE A 23 17.03 3.78 0.43
C ILE A 23 16.51 4.66 1.57
N GLN A 24 16.96 5.91 1.69
CA GLN A 24 16.50 6.83 2.73
C GLN A 24 15.00 7.10 2.64
N ASN A 25 14.48 7.36 1.43
CA ASN A 25 13.06 7.59 1.22
C ASN A 25 12.23 6.32 1.46
N PHE A 26 12.74 5.16 1.07
CA PHE A 26 12.08 3.89 1.32
C PHE A 26 11.98 3.57 2.82
N ASN A 27 13.03 3.82 3.60
CA ASN A 27 13.02 3.62 5.05
C ASN A 27 11.96 4.49 5.76
N SER A 28 11.59 5.62 5.17
CA SER A 28 10.53 6.51 5.67
C SER A 28 9.13 6.14 5.15
N PHE A 29 9.02 5.17 4.26
CA PHE A 29 7.75 4.87 3.58
C PHE A 29 6.69 4.33 4.54
N SER A 30 7.03 3.39 5.41
CA SER A 30 6.09 2.82 6.39
C SER A 30 5.52 3.88 7.33
N ALA A 31 6.33 4.89 7.71
CA ALA A 31 5.92 5.97 8.59
C ALA A 31 4.79 6.85 7.99
N LEU A 32 4.61 6.83 6.67
CA LEU A 32 3.50 7.54 6.01
C LEU A 32 2.12 7.00 6.41
N PHE A 33 2.06 5.79 6.97
CA PHE A 33 0.84 5.13 7.39
C PHE A 33 0.58 5.23 8.90
N ASP A 34 1.48 5.83 9.67
CA ASP A 34 1.32 5.95 11.12
C ASP A 34 0.33 7.05 11.52
N ASN A 35 0.18 8.07 10.67
CA ASN A 35 -0.73 9.17 10.93
C ASN A 35 -1.53 9.54 9.67
N ILE A 36 -2.56 8.74 9.37
CA ILE A 36 -3.51 9.05 8.31
C ILE A 36 -4.59 9.95 8.90
N ARG A 37 -4.52 11.24 8.54
CA ARG A 37 -5.47 12.25 9.01
C ARG A 37 -6.79 12.17 8.23
N TYR A 38 -7.86 12.58 8.90
CA TYR A 38 -9.15 12.85 8.29
C TYR A 38 -9.63 14.22 8.75
N VAL A 39 -10.23 14.97 7.82
CA VAL A 39 -10.86 16.26 8.06
C VAL A 39 -12.17 16.29 7.28
N SER A 40 -13.24 16.83 7.87
CA SER A 40 -14.52 16.97 7.20
C SER A 40 -14.43 18.01 6.06
N GLU A 41 -15.30 17.89 5.06
CA GLU A 41 -15.37 18.80 3.92
C GLU A 41 -15.74 20.26 4.33
N GLU A 42 -16.26 20.44 5.53
CA GLU A 42 -16.59 21.76 6.10
C GLU A 42 -15.34 22.65 6.27
N ASN A 43 -14.17 22.04 6.54
CA ASN A 43 -12.89 22.75 6.54
C ASN A 43 -12.16 22.51 5.21
N TYR A 44 -12.59 23.24 4.18
CA TYR A 44 -12.15 23.02 2.80
C TYR A 44 -10.62 23.11 2.61
N ASP A 45 -9.96 24.07 3.24
CA ASP A 45 -8.50 24.25 3.07
C ASP A 45 -7.72 23.05 3.63
N GLU A 46 -8.10 22.59 4.82
CA GLU A 46 -7.47 21.46 5.47
C GLU A 46 -7.84 20.13 4.78
N PHE A 47 -9.06 20.00 4.30
CA PHE A 47 -9.50 18.89 3.45
C PHE A 47 -8.66 18.79 2.18
N CYS A 48 -8.34 19.89 1.51
CA CYS A 48 -7.46 19.92 0.35
C CYS A 48 -6.02 19.45 0.70
N ILE A 49 -5.51 19.83 1.88
CA ILE A 49 -4.18 19.40 2.36
C ILE A 49 -4.17 17.89 2.57
N VAL A 50 -5.16 17.35 3.30
CA VAL A 50 -5.28 15.90 3.56
C VAL A 50 -5.40 15.10 2.27
N ASN A 51 -6.18 15.58 1.29
CA ASN A 51 -6.30 14.93 0.00
C ASN A 51 -4.97 14.92 -0.79
N LYS A 52 -4.16 15.97 -0.67
CA LYS A 52 -2.80 15.99 -1.25
C LYS A 52 -1.87 14.99 -0.55
N GLU A 53 -1.95 14.86 0.78
CA GLU A 53 -1.19 13.88 1.54
C GLU A 53 -1.56 12.45 1.12
N ASN A 54 -2.85 12.15 0.98
CA ASN A 54 -3.34 10.85 0.52
C ASN A 54 -2.88 10.56 -0.92
N SER A 55 -3.01 11.54 -1.82
CA SER A 55 -2.55 11.41 -3.21
C SER A 55 -1.04 11.16 -3.29
N LYS A 56 -0.25 11.86 -2.45
CA LYS A 56 1.20 11.65 -2.34
C LYS A 56 1.52 10.24 -1.84
N ARG A 57 0.81 9.74 -0.82
CA ARG A 57 0.99 8.39 -0.26
C ARG A 57 0.77 7.33 -1.34
N ARG A 58 -0.34 7.41 -2.08
CA ARG A 58 -0.66 6.48 -3.19
C ARG A 58 0.36 6.56 -4.33
N ALA A 59 0.83 7.75 -4.66
CA ALA A 59 1.86 7.95 -5.68
C ALA A 59 3.20 7.30 -5.26
N ILE A 60 3.58 7.41 -3.99
CA ILE A 60 4.79 6.79 -3.43
C ILE A 60 4.64 5.27 -3.41
N SER A 61 3.50 4.72 -2.97
CA SER A 61 3.21 3.29 -3.04
C SER A 61 3.37 2.75 -4.47
N SER A 62 2.76 3.44 -5.43
CA SER A 62 2.89 3.09 -6.84
C SER A 62 4.33 3.21 -7.36
N PHE A 63 5.09 4.19 -6.91
CA PHE A 63 6.48 4.37 -7.33
C PHE A 63 7.37 3.23 -6.80
N PHE A 64 7.28 2.92 -5.52
CA PHE A 64 8.12 1.90 -4.91
C PHE A 64 7.81 0.48 -5.41
N VAL A 65 6.53 0.13 -5.61
CA VAL A 65 6.21 -1.18 -6.19
C VAL A 65 6.73 -1.32 -7.62
N HIS A 66 6.78 -0.24 -8.41
CA HIS A 66 7.39 -0.29 -9.72
C HIS A 66 8.93 -0.31 -9.66
N LEU A 67 9.57 0.33 -8.67
CA LEU A 67 11.01 0.17 -8.44
C LEU A 67 11.37 -1.28 -8.05
N MET A 68 10.51 -1.96 -7.30
CA MET A 68 10.66 -3.39 -7.03
C MET A 68 10.60 -4.20 -8.35
N LYS A 69 9.61 -3.95 -9.21
CA LYS A 69 9.50 -4.63 -10.52
C LYS A 69 10.72 -4.39 -11.42
N GLU A 70 11.39 -3.24 -11.27
CA GLU A 70 12.64 -2.92 -11.98
C GLU A 70 13.90 -3.50 -11.28
N GLY A 71 13.74 -4.21 -10.15
CA GLY A 71 14.85 -4.79 -9.39
C GLY A 71 15.69 -3.81 -8.60
N VAL A 72 15.18 -2.58 -8.37
CA VAL A 72 15.84 -1.53 -7.57
C VAL A 72 15.61 -1.75 -6.07
N ILE A 73 14.44 -2.25 -5.70
CA ILE A 73 14.05 -2.58 -4.32
C ILE A 73 13.76 -4.08 -4.25
N GLU A 74 14.23 -4.72 -3.19
CA GLU A 74 13.99 -6.14 -2.94
C GLU A 74 12.48 -6.41 -2.71
N ALA A 75 11.97 -7.49 -3.28
CA ALA A 75 10.57 -7.89 -3.15
C ALA A 75 10.17 -8.14 -1.68
N SER A 76 11.07 -8.68 -0.88
CA SER A 76 10.90 -8.88 0.57
C SER A 76 10.54 -7.60 1.31
N LYS A 77 11.14 -6.48 0.94
CA LYS A 77 10.88 -5.17 1.57
C LYS A 77 9.46 -4.66 1.29
N ILE A 78 8.99 -4.82 0.06
CA ILE A 78 7.60 -4.45 -0.31
C ILE A 78 6.62 -5.44 0.31
N GLY A 79 6.90 -6.74 0.29
CA GLY A 79 6.09 -7.76 0.93
C GLY A 79 5.88 -7.47 2.42
N ASN A 80 6.94 -7.14 3.15
CA ASN A 80 6.85 -6.77 4.57
C ASN A 80 5.98 -5.53 4.82
N ILE A 81 6.03 -4.54 3.91
CA ILE A 81 5.15 -3.37 4.02
C ILE A 81 3.69 -3.76 3.80
N ILE A 82 3.41 -4.63 2.83
CA ILE A 82 2.05 -5.11 2.59
C ILE A 82 1.53 -5.83 3.83
N VAL A 83 2.29 -6.77 4.40
CA VAL A 83 1.90 -7.51 5.62
C VAL A 83 1.63 -6.56 6.79
N ASN A 84 2.52 -5.59 7.04
CA ASN A 84 2.31 -4.58 8.08
C ASN A 84 1.04 -3.74 7.85
N LEU A 85 0.70 -3.43 6.60
CA LEU A 85 -0.54 -2.72 6.26
C LEU A 85 -1.78 -3.61 6.43
N CYS A 86 -1.67 -4.91 6.18
CA CYS A 86 -2.73 -5.88 6.47
C CYS A 86 -3.04 -5.92 7.97
N ASP A 87 -2.03 -5.99 8.82
CA ASP A 87 -2.18 -5.97 10.28
C ASP A 87 -2.86 -4.68 10.75
N LYS A 88 -2.37 -3.54 10.26
CA LYS A 88 -2.96 -2.22 10.56
C LYS A 88 -4.40 -2.10 10.08
N PHE A 89 -4.73 -2.67 8.93
CA PHE A 89 -6.09 -2.74 8.41
C PHE A 89 -7.01 -3.49 9.37
N ILE A 90 -6.64 -4.69 9.82
CA ILE A 90 -7.42 -5.50 10.77
C ILE A 90 -7.62 -4.76 12.09
N GLU A 91 -6.58 -4.11 12.60
CA GLU A 91 -6.68 -3.29 13.80
C GLU A 91 -7.72 -2.16 13.65
N TYR A 92 -7.70 -1.46 12.50
CA TYR A 92 -8.50 -0.25 12.29
C TYR A 92 -9.96 -0.54 11.95
N ILE A 93 -10.28 -1.63 11.24
CA ILE A 93 -11.68 -1.98 10.95
C ILE A 93 -12.50 -2.23 12.21
N SER A 94 -11.86 -2.67 13.29
CA SER A 94 -12.50 -2.93 14.58
C SER A 94 -12.74 -1.67 15.43
N LYS A 95 -12.05 -0.56 15.12
CA LYS A 95 -12.14 0.71 15.83
C LYS A 95 -13.24 1.60 15.25
N GLU A 96 -13.91 2.35 16.12
CA GLU A 96 -14.90 3.34 15.71
C GLU A 96 -14.24 4.60 15.12
N GLY A 97 -14.86 5.20 14.10
CA GLY A 97 -14.39 6.47 13.53
C GLY A 97 -13.21 6.36 12.57
N MET A 98 -12.75 5.15 12.23
CA MET A 98 -11.55 4.92 11.40
C MET A 98 -11.86 4.66 9.91
N LYS A 99 -13.09 4.89 9.43
CA LYS A 99 -13.49 4.57 8.06
C LYS A 99 -12.57 5.17 6.98
N ASN A 100 -12.19 6.44 7.16
CA ASN A 100 -11.35 7.12 6.17
C ASN A 100 -9.91 6.61 6.18
N GLN A 101 -9.38 6.26 7.35
CA GLN A 101 -8.07 5.66 7.50
C GLN A 101 -8.06 4.25 6.89
N VAL A 102 -9.11 3.46 7.14
CA VAL A 102 -9.31 2.13 6.55
C VAL A 102 -9.38 2.22 5.02
N ASP A 103 -10.17 3.16 4.49
CA ASP A 103 -10.26 3.39 3.05
C ASP A 103 -8.90 3.74 2.44
N GLU A 104 -8.12 4.62 3.10
CA GLU A 104 -6.79 5.00 2.59
C GLU A 104 -5.78 3.86 2.64
N ILE A 105 -5.78 3.05 3.71
CA ILE A 105 -4.95 1.83 3.78
C ILE A 105 -5.36 0.87 2.67
N CYS A 106 -6.65 0.65 2.46
CA CYS A 106 -7.17 -0.21 1.40
C CYS A 106 -6.73 0.25 0.01
N GLU A 107 -6.76 1.56 -0.28
CA GLU A 107 -6.28 2.12 -1.55
C GLU A 107 -4.78 1.82 -1.79
N ASN A 108 -3.96 1.91 -0.74
CA ASN A 108 -2.54 1.63 -0.84
C ASN A 108 -2.25 0.13 -0.94
N LEU A 109 -2.97 -0.72 -0.17
CA LEU A 109 -2.92 -2.18 -0.33
C LEU A 109 -3.28 -2.60 -1.75
N PHE A 110 -4.35 -2.02 -2.31
CA PHE A 110 -4.75 -2.28 -3.69
C PHE A 110 -3.62 -1.97 -4.69
N ILE A 111 -2.96 -0.83 -4.54
CA ILE A 111 -1.85 -0.43 -5.43
C ILE A 111 -0.67 -1.40 -5.30
N LEU A 112 -0.29 -1.74 -4.06
CA LEU A 112 0.88 -2.56 -3.77
C LEU A 112 0.66 -4.02 -4.20
N ILE A 113 -0.48 -4.62 -3.84
CA ILE A 113 -0.80 -6.02 -4.15
C ILE A 113 -0.99 -6.18 -5.66
N LYS A 114 -1.91 -5.43 -6.27
CA LYS A 114 -2.18 -5.52 -7.71
C LYS A 114 -0.94 -5.42 -8.58
N ASN A 115 0.02 -4.57 -8.22
CA ASN A 115 1.22 -4.37 -9.03
C ASN A 115 2.41 -5.20 -8.57
N GLY A 116 2.39 -5.76 -7.36
CA GLY A 116 3.54 -6.40 -6.74
C GLY A 116 3.43 -7.90 -6.53
N ILE A 117 2.21 -8.44 -6.41
CA ILE A 117 2.00 -9.83 -6.00
C ILE A 117 2.68 -10.84 -6.92
N GLU A 118 2.59 -10.68 -8.23
CA GLU A 118 3.26 -11.52 -9.22
C GLU A 118 4.79 -11.56 -9.04
N THR A 119 5.40 -10.42 -8.67
CA THR A 119 6.85 -10.35 -8.42
C THR A 119 7.23 -11.06 -7.12
N ILE A 120 6.36 -11.00 -6.10
CA ILE A 120 6.55 -11.70 -4.82
C ILE A 120 6.38 -13.20 -5.03
N GLU A 121 5.37 -13.64 -5.78
CA GLU A 121 5.11 -15.05 -6.13
C GLU A 121 6.28 -15.68 -6.88
N THR A 122 6.89 -14.96 -7.81
CA THR A 122 8.03 -15.48 -8.60
C THR A 122 9.33 -15.56 -7.81
N ASP A 123 9.41 -14.98 -6.62
CA ASP A 123 10.53 -15.09 -5.70
C ASP A 123 10.27 -16.23 -4.70
N GLY A 124 10.71 -17.44 -5.04
CA GLY A 124 10.48 -18.64 -4.21
C GLY A 124 11.03 -18.58 -2.78
N SER A 125 11.77 -17.52 -2.41
CA SER A 125 12.13 -17.26 -1.01
C SER A 125 11.03 -16.54 -0.23
N LEU A 126 9.96 -16.11 -0.89
CA LEU A 126 8.86 -15.32 -0.34
C LEU A 126 7.51 -16.05 -0.33
N ASP A 127 7.49 -17.36 -0.50
CA ASP A 127 6.27 -18.18 -0.49
C ASP A 127 5.41 -17.91 0.75
N ASP A 128 6.01 -17.85 1.95
CA ASP A 128 5.30 -17.54 3.19
C ASP A 128 4.66 -16.14 3.17
N VAL A 129 5.32 -15.15 2.57
CA VAL A 129 4.82 -13.77 2.46
C VAL A 129 3.69 -13.69 1.44
N HIS A 130 3.85 -14.39 0.31
CA HIS A 130 2.80 -14.51 -0.70
C HIS A 130 1.54 -15.15 -0.11
N ASP A 131 1.69 -16.29 0.58
CA ASP A 131 0.56 -17.00 1.21
C ASP A 131 -0.14 -16.16 2.29
N GLN A 132 0.62 -15.37 3.06
CA GLN A 132 0.03 -14.44 4.03
C GLN A 132 -0.83 -13.37 3.35
N ILE A 133 -0.35 -12.79 2.24
CA ILE A 133 -1.07 -11.74 1.51
C ILE A 133 -2.33 -12.31 0.85
N THR A 134 -2.23 -13.44 0.17
CA THR A 134 -3.37 -14.08 -0.52
C THR A 134 -4.43 -14.54 0.48
N SER A 135 -4.01 -15.24 1.53
CA SER A 135 -4.92 -15.64 2.62
C SER A 135 -5.60 -14.45 3.30
N PHE A 136 -4.88 -13.32 3.45
CA PHE A 136 -5.48 -12.11 4.00
C PHE A 136 -6.59 -11.57 3.08
N VAL A 137 -6.36 -11.48 1.77
CA VAL A 137 -7.37 -11.03 0.80
C VAL A 137 -8.59 -11.94 0.82
N GLU A 138 -8.38 -13.27 0.72
CA GLU A 138 -9.42 -14.28 0.79
C GLU A 138 -10.25 -14.19 2.08
N ASN A 139 -9.62 -13.94 3.23
CA ASN A 139 -10.32 -13.79 4.50
C ASN A 139 -11.17 -12.52 4.53
N VAL A 140 -10.63 -11.37 4.08
CA VAL A 140 -11.33 -10.08 4.14
C VAL A 140 -12.60 -10.08 3.29
N ILE A 141 -12.63 -10.76 2.15
CA ILE A 141 -13.84 -10.85 1.31
C ILE A 141 -14.98 -11.63 1.97
N THR A 142 -14.68 -12.47 2.99
CA THR A 142 -15.70 -13.17 3.77
C THR A 142 -16.32 -12.32 4.88
N PHE A 143 -15.72 -11.16 5.19
CA PHE A 143 -16.16 -10.31 6.29
C PHE A 143 -17.52 -9.65 5.98
N LYS A 144 -18.35 -9.56 7.02
CA LYS A 144 -19.61 -8.84 6.93
C LYS A 144 -19.42 -7.44 7.49
N THR A 145 -19.75 -6.43 6.70
CA THR A 145 -19.58 -5.02 7.08
C THR A 145 -20.27 -4.64 8.39
N LYS A 146 -21.36 -5.33 8.76
CA LYS A 146 -22.08 -5.11 10.03
C LYS A 146 -21.32 -5.58 11.29
N ASP A 147 -20.31 -6.45 11.12
CA ASP A 147 -19.55 -7.03 12.24
C ASP A 147 -18.36 -6.16 12.64
N TYR A 148 -18.04 -5.13 11.83
CA TYR A 148 -16.91 -4.22 12.03
C TYR A 148 -17.35 -2.75 12.02
N LYS A 149 -16.77 -1.94 12.90
CA LYS A 149 -17.17 -0.53 13.10
C LYS A 149 -16.75 0.40 11.95
N SER A 150 -15.62 0.10 11.32
CA SER A 150 -15.03 0.94 10.26
C SER A 150 -14.79 0.22 8.94
N PHE A 151 -15.38 -0.97 8.75
CA PHE A 151 -15.35 -1.71 7.49
C PHE A 151 -16.57 -1.35 6.65
N THR A 152 -16.37 -0.93 5.40
CA THR A 152 -17.44 -0.47 4.52
C THR A 152 -17.63 -1.37 3.31
N SER A 153 -18.81 -1.30 2.65
CA SER A 153 -19.04 -2.02 1.39
C SER A 153 -18.06 -1.59 0.29
N LYS A 154 -17.66 -0.30 0.28
CA LYS A 154 -16.66 0.21 -0.65
C LYS A 154 -15.32 -0.51 -0.48
N THR A 155 -14.88 -0.66 0.77
CA THR A 155 -13.65 -1.38 1.12
C THR A 155 -13.76 -2.86 0.73
N LEU A 156 -14.89 -3.51 1.05
CA LEU A 156 -15.15 -4.90 0.69
C LEU A 156 -15.07 -5.13 -0.84
N PHE A 157 -15.74 -4.32 -1.64
CA PHE A 157 -15.68 -4.44 -3.10
C PHE A 157 -14.27 -4.28 -3.65
N LYS A 158 -13.46 -3.43 -3.03
CA LYS A 158 -12.06 -3.27 -3.42
C LYS A 158 -11.21 -4.51 -3.15
N PHE A 159 -11.50 -5.24 -2.07
CA PHE A 159 -10.84 -6.53 -1.82
C PHE A 159 -11.35 -7.64 -2.76
N MET A 160 -12.63 -7.62 -3.15
CA MET A 160 -13.13 -8.51 -4.21
C MET A 160 -12.41 -8.27 -5.55
N ASP A 161 -12.14 -7.00 -5.89
CA ASP A 161 -11.34 -6.68 -7.08
C ASP A 161 -9.87 -7.13 -6.93
N LEU A 162 -9.33 -7.21 -5.70
CA LEU A 162 -7.97 -7.71 -5.44
C LEU A 162 -7.85 -9.23 -5.59
N GLU A 163 -8.89 -9.98 -5.25
CA GLU A 163 -8.93 -11.45 -5.39
C GLU A 163 -8.59 -11.90 -6.81
N GLU A 164 -8.92 -11.08 -7.83
CA GLU A 164 -8.59 -11.39 -9.23
C GLU A 164 -7.08 -11.42 -9.52
N PHE A 165 -6.24 -10.89 -8.62
CA PHE A 165 -4.79 -10.81 -8.77
C PHE A 165 -4.04 -11.76 -7.82
N CYS A 166 -4.71 -12.29 -6.82
CA CYS A 166 -4.20 -13.27 -5.88
C CYS A 166 -4.61 -14.69 -6.28
#